data_b93325cd71f0c464353a70ce3f5447d5
#
_entry.id   b93325cd71f0c464353a70ce3f5447d5
#
_cell.length_a   1.000
_cell.length_b   1.000
_cell.length_c   1.000
_cell.angle_alpha   90.00
_cell.angle_beta   90.00
_cell.angle_gamma   90.00
#
_symmetry.space_group_name_H-M   'P 1'
#
loop_
_entity.id
_entity.type
_entity.pdbx_description
1 polymer ?
#
loop_
_entity_poly.entity_id
_entity_poly.type
_entity_poly.pdbx_seq_one_letter_code
_entity_poly.pdbx_strand_id
1 'polypeptide(L)'
;WLVEFSSICVLPGAGGQIIHRDVQDLEKRLITVFVNLMDVSLGSGPLLIISGSQAIEGDNYLNSPKYLTMEDLKPMTLPKGSCVLMDSRLFHAGTANTSNSPRPVFYFTFGEKDVHGPTYSMRDDYRGKFKLDDFFNN
;
A
#
# COMPACT_ATOMS: atom_id res chain seq x y z
N TRP A 1 15.49 2.26 -5.81
CA TRP A 1 15.47 1.03 -6.58
C TRP A 1 14.10 0.37 -6.50
N LEU A 2 13.70 -0.34 -7.56
CA LEU A 2 12.55 -1.24 -7.51
C LEU A 2 12.95 -2.45 -6.65
N VAL A 3 12.24 -2.64 -5.54
CA VAL A 3 12.53 -3.71 -4.57
C VAL A 3 11.40 -4.72 -4.46
N GLU A 4 10.23 -4.40 -5.04
CA GLU A 4 9.07 -5.27 -5.06
C GLU A 4 8.16 -4.94 -6.25
N PHE A 5 7.58 -5.98 -6.84
CA PHE A 5 6.59 -5.89 -7.91
C PHE A 5 5.65 -7.07 -7.82
N SER A 6 4.36 -6.81 -7.71
CA SER A 6 3.34 -7.87 -7.66
C SER A 6 1.93 -7.33 -7.97
N SER A 7 0.95 -8.18 -7.80
CA SER A 7 -0.45 -7.84 -7.89
C SER A 7 -1.25 -8.47 -6.75
N ILE A 8 -2.31 -7.77 -6.37
CA ILE A 8 -3.29 -8.26 -5.39
C ILE A 8 -4.65 -8.29 -6.10
N CYS A 9 -5.39 -9.38 -5.93
CA CYS A 9 -6.77 -9.46 -6.38
C CYS A 9 -7.69 -9.75 -5.18
N VAL A 10 -8.46 -8.74 -4.77
CA VAL A 10 -9.40 -8.86 -3.66
C VAL A 10 -10.72 -9.40 -4.21
N LEU A 11 -11.02 -10.67 -3.91
CA LEU A 11 -12.20 -11.37 -4.41
C LEU A 11 -13.49 -10.88 -3.72
N PRO A 12 -14.67 -11.04 -4.37
CA PRO A 12 -15.96 -10.82 -3.72
C PRO A 12 -16.07 -11.63 -2.42
N GLY A 13 -16.53 -10.98 -1.36
CA GLY A 13 -16.65 -11.59 -0.04
C GLY A 13 -15.35 -11.67 0.78
N ALA A 14 -14.23 -11.22 0.23
CA ALA A 14 -12.99 -11.14 1.01
C ALA A 14 -13.16 -10.17 2.19
N GLY A 15 -12.74 -10.61 3.39
CA GLY A 15 -12.73 -9.79 4.60
C GLY A 15 -11.70 -8.65 4.53
N GLY A 16 -11.85 -7.67 5.42
CA GLY A 16 -10.86 -6.60 5.58
C GLY A 16 -9.62 -7.07 6.35
N GLN A 17 -8.52 -6.38 6.14
CA GLN A 17 -7.29 -6.56 6.90
C GLN A 17 -7.37 -5.81 8.24
N ILE A 18 -6.58 -6.27 9.21
CA ILE A 18 -6.27 -5.48 10.41
C ILE A 18 -5.43 -4.28 9.97
N ILE A 19 -5.66 -3.12 10.58
CA ILE A 19 -4.83 -1.93 10.31
C ILE A 19 -3.39 -2.24 10.74
N HIS A 20 -2.46 -2.00 9.85
CA HIS A 20 -1.04 -2.28 10.02
C HIS A 20 -0.18 -1.29 9.25
N ARG A 21 1.12 -1.35 9.44
CA ARG A 21 2.13 -0.75 8.57
C ARG A 21 2.97 -1.86 7.95
N ASP A 22 3.43 -1.66 6.74
CA ASP A 22 4.25 -2.63 6.03
C ASP A 22 5.68 -2.69 6.58
N VAL A 23 6.16 -1.58 7.14
CA VAL A 23 7.52 -1.44 7.67
C VAL A 23 7.46 -0.88 9.08
N GLN A 24 8.00 -1.65 10.05
CA GLN A 24 8.08 -1.24 11.46
C GLN A 24 9.29 -0.35 11.74
N ASP A 25 10.39 -0.57 11.01
CA ASP A 25 11.61 0.21 11.12
C ASP A 25 11.41 1.58 10.44
N LEU A 26 11.26 2.63 11.23
CA LEU A 26 10.98 3.99 10.75
C LEU A 26 12.13 4.62 9.96
N GLU A 27 13.35 4.07 10.07
CA GLU A 27 14.49 4.51 9.27
C GLU A 27 14.41 4.00 7.82
N LYS A 28 13.71 2.91 7.57
CA LYS A 28 13.50 2.37 6.24
C LYS A 28 12.42 3.14 5.50
N ARG A 29 12.80 3.75 4.39
CA ARG A 29 11.88 4.49 3.52
C ARG A 29 11.55 3.65 2.30
N LEU A 30 10.36 3.09 2.30
CA LEU A 30 9.77 2.40 1.15
C LEU A 30 8.55 3.18 0.69
N ILE A 31 8.46 3.38 -0.62
CA ILE A 31 7.27 3.98 -1.25
C ILE A 31 6.62 2.92 -2.13
N THR A 32 5.40 2.57 -1.82
CA THR A 32 4.60 1.64 -2.63
C THR A 32 3.63 2.43 -3.50
N VAL A 33 3.67 2.13 -4.79
CA VAL A 33 2.76 2.68 -5.81
C VAL A 33 1.71 1.63 -6.12
N PHE A 34 0.45 1.87 -5.79
CA PHE A 34 -0.67 1.02 -6.16
C PHE A 34 -1.35 1.58 -7.41
N VAL A 35 -1.52 0.76 -8.43
CA VAL A 35 -2.18 1.12 -9.69
C VAL A 35 -3.53 0.41 -9.78
N ASN A 36 -4.61 1.18 -9.75
CA ASN A 36 -5.97 0.64 -9.83
C ASN A 36 -6.29 0.16 -11.25
N LEU A 37 -6.63 -1.13 -11.40
CA LEU A 37 -6.99 -1.73 -12.70
C LEU A 37 -8.49 -1.63 -13.01
N MET A 38 -9.28 -1.11 -12.07
CA MET A 38 -10.71 -0.84 -12.20
C MET A 38 -11.09 0.38 -11.36
N ASP A 39 -12.32 0.89 -11.53
CA ASP A 39 -12.88 1.89 -10.64
C ASP A 39 -13.05 1.32 -9.23
N VAL A 40 -12.50 2.00 -8.23
CA VAL A 40 -12.55 1.58 -6.83
C VAL A 40 -13.60 2.38 -6.08
N SER A 41 -14.65 1.70 -5.64
CA SER A 41 -15.72 2.22 -4.80
C SER A 41 -15.57 1.75 -3.34
N LEU A 42 -16.38 2.29 -2.43
CA LEU A 42 -16.40 1.84 -1.03
C LEU A 42 -16.68 0.34 -0.89
N GLY A 43 -17.59 -0.19 -1.73
CA GLY A 43 -17.96 -1.61 -1.69
C GLY A 43 -16.93 -2.55 -2.30
N SER A 44 -15.98 -2.07 -3.11
CA SER A 44 -15.00 -2.93 -3.77
C SER A 44 -13.75 -3.24 -2.94
N GLY A 45 -13.73 -2.85 -1.66
CA GLY A 45 -12.60 -3.10 -0.76
C GLY A 45 -11.43 -2.14 -0.96
N PRO A 46 -11.65 -0.80 -0.93
CA PRO A 46 -10.58 0.18 -1.12
C PRO A 46 -9.47 0.05 -0.07
N LEU A 47 -8.29 0.54 -0.42
CA LEU A 47 -7.24 0.81 0.54
C LEU A 47 -7.72 1.91 1.47
N LEU A 48 -7.66 1.67 2.78
CA LEU A 48 -7.89 2.63 3.84
C LEU A 48 -6.55 3.11 4.37
N ILE A 49 -6.33 4.41 4.48
CA ILE A 49 -5.10 4.97 5.05
C ILE A 49 -5.43 5.88 6.24
N ILE A 50 -4.49 6.00 7.17
CA ILE A 50 -4.52 6.96 8.26
C ILE A 50 -3.51 8.06 7.94
N SER A 51 -4.01 9.23 7.54
CA SER A 51 -3.16 10.35 7.13
C SER A 51 -2.22 10.80 8.25
N GLY A 52 -0.93 11.01 7.92
CA GLY A 52 0.07 11.49 8.87
C GLY A 52 0.61 10.41 9.82
N SER A 53 0.13 9.19 9.75
CA SER A 53 0.50 8.12 10.69
C SER A 53 1.92 7.57 10.50
N GLN A 54 2.61 7.89 9.40
CA GLN A 54 4.02 7.52 9.18
C GLN A 54 4.98 8.12 10.22
N ALA A 55 4.57 9.18 10.92
CA ALA A 55 5.35 9.85 11.95
C ALA A 55 5.09 9.31 13.37
N ILE A 56 4.20 8.33 13.52
CA ILE A 56 3.87 7.75 14.83
C ILE A 56 4.93 6.72 15.21
N GLU A 57 5.55 6.91 16.38
CA GLU A 57 6.46 5.92 16.94
C GLU A 57 5.70 4.74 17.54
N GLY A 58 6.22 3.53 17.30
CA GLY A 58 5.64 2.28 17.80
C GLY A 58 4.41 1.81 17.02
N ASP A 59 3.98 0.58 17.29
CA ASP A 59 2.88 -0.08 16.57
C ASP A 59 1.51 0.17 17.21
N ASN A 60 1.45 0.96 18.25
CA ASN A 60 0.26 1.10 19.08
C ASN A 60 -0.55 2.35 18.75
N TYR A 61 -0.95 2.49 17.45
CA TYR A 61 -1.82 3.59 17.03
C TYR A 61 -3.17 3.55 17.75
N LEU A 62 -3.65 2.36 18.19
CA LEU A 62 -4.89 2.18 18.94
C LEU A 62 -4.87 2.84 20.32
N ASN A 63 -3.67 3.00 20.90
CA ASN A 63 -3.49 3.64 22.21
C ASN A 63 -3.17 5.14 22.10
N SER A 64 -3.16 5.69 20.91
CA SER A 64 -2.92 7.13 20.71
C SER A 64 -4.24 7.85 20.42
N PRO A 65 -4.90 8.42 21.45
CA PRO A 65 -6.20 9.11 21.30
C PRO A 65 -6.18 10.25 20.29
N LYS A 66 -4.99 10.70 19.92
CA LYS A 66 -4.76 11.83 19.01
C LYS A 66 -5.01 11.48 17.53
N TYR A 67 -5.06 10.19 17.17
CA TYR A 67 -4.97 9.76 15.78
C TYR A 67 -6.17 8.95 15.26
N LEU A 68 -7.23 8.82 16.04
CA LEU A 68 -8.41 8.04 15.66
C LEU A 68 -9.70 8.87 15.66
N THR A 69 -9.68 9.95 14.90
CA THR A 69 -10.92 10.51 14.44
C THR A 69 -11.34 9.81 13.15
N MET A 70 -12.64 9.63 12.93
CA MET A 70 -13.15 9.09 11.66
C MET A 70 -12.69 9.93 10.45
N GLU A 71 -12.28 11.19 10.68
CA GLU A 71 -11.78 12.11 9.67
C GLU A 71 -10.38 11.74 9.16
N ASP A 72 -9.58 11.05 9.97
CA ASP A 72 -8.23 10.62 9.61
C ASP A 72 -8.23 9.36 8.73
N LEU A 73 -9.35 8.62 8.73
CA LEU A 73 -9.53 7.42 7.92
C LEU A 73 -9.95 7.79 6.50
N LYS A 74 -9.05 7.61 5.55
CA LYS A 74 -9.26 7.96 4.14
C LYS A 74 -9.37 6.69 3.28
N PRO A 75 -10.59 6.30 2.85
CA PRO A 75 -10.72 5.25 1.84
C PRO A 75 -10.30 5.80 0.47
N MET A 76 -9.40 5.10 -0.20
CA MET A 76 -8.90 5.46 -1.53
C MET A 76 -9.86 4.99 -2.60
N THR A 77 -10.99 5.69 -2.75
CA THR A 77 -11.97 5.47 -3.82
C THR A 77 -11.55 6.29 -5.04
N LEU A 78 -11.01 5.63 -6.04
CA LEU A 78 -10.34 6.26 -7.17
C LEU A 78 -10.73 5.56 -8.48
N PRO A 79 -10.76 6.28 -9.61
CA PRO A 79 -11.04 5.68 -10.91
C PRO A 79 -9.91 4.74 -11.38
N LYS A 80 -10.26 3.86 -12.32
CA LYS A 80 -9.29 3.02 -13.03
C LYS A 80 -8.15 3.86 -13.62
N GLY A 81 -6.94 3.33 -13.51
CA GLY A 81 -5.71 3.99 -13.97
C GLY A 81 -5.12 4.99 -12.99
N SER A 82 -5.83 5.33 -11.90
CA SER A 82 -5.26 6.15 -10.84
C SER A 82 -4.19 5.38 -10.06
N CYS A 83 -3.22 6.12 -9.53
CA CYS A 83 -2.18 5.59 -8.66
C CYS A 83 -2.28 6.19 -7.26
N VAL A 84 -2.01 5.37 -6.25
CA VAL A 84 -1.78 5.79 -4.87
C VAL A 84 -0.31 5.60 -4.56
N LEU A 85 0.38 6.68 -4.21
CA LEU A 85 1.74 6.61 -3.67
C LEU A 85 1.65 6.61 -2.14
N MET A 86 2.08 5.53 -1.53
CA MET A 86 1.98 5.31 -0.09
C MET A 86 3.37 5.12 0.52
N ASP A 87 3.67 5.88 1.55
CA ASP A 87 4.79 5.57 2.43
C ASP A 87 4.46 4.29 3.21
N SER A 88 5.29 3.26 3.11
CA SER A 88 5.04 1.95 3.72
C SER A 88 5.04 1.97 5.26
N ARG A 89 5.40 3.10 5.88
CA ARG A 89 5.27 3.35 7.33
C ARG A 89 3.89 3.87 7.73
N LEU A 90 3.01 4.25 6.77
CA LEU A 90 1.64 4.64 7.05
C LEU A 90 0.85 3.46 7.61
N PHE A 91 0.03 3.71 8.64
CA PHE A 91 -0.99 2.77 9.04
C PHE A 91 -2.09 2.73 7.98
N HIS A 92 -2.38 1.53 7.52
CA HIS A 92 -3.35 1.29 6.46
C HIS A 92 -4.00 -0.09 6.58
N ALA A 93 -5.03 -0.34 5.77
CA ALA A 93 -5.65 -1.65 5.63
C ALA A 93 -6.38 -1.76 4.29
N GLY A 94 -6.42 -2.94 3.69
CA GLY A 94 -7.41 -3.26 2.69
C GLY A 94 -8.76 -3.48 3.37
N THR A 95 -9.81 -2.81 2.90
CA THR A 95 -11.17 -3.03 3.43
C THR A 95 -11.84 -4.22 2.78
N ALA A 96 -12.96 -4.70 3.34
CA ALA A 96 -13.70 -5.82 2.80
C ALA A 96 -14.26 -5.52 1.39
N ASN A 97 -14.21 -6.49 0.49
CA ASN A 97 -14.88 -6.41 -0.80
C ASN A 97 -16.30 -6.98 -0.68
N THR A 98 -17.27 -6.10 -0.54
CA THR A 98 -18.70 -6.43 -0.46
C THR A 98 -19.41 -6.36 -1.82
N SER A 99 -18.65 -6.04 -2.88
CA SER A 99 -19.17 -6.03 -4.25
C SER A 99 -19.20 -7.43 -4.87
N ASN A 100 -19.81 -7.54 -6.04
CA ASN A 100 -19.88 -8.79 -6.80
C ASN A 100 -18.71 -8.96 -7.80
N SER A 101 -17.72 -8.07 -7.76
CA SER A 101 -16.60 -8.08 -8.72
C SER A 101 -15.26 -8.15 -8.00
N PRO A 102 -14.27 -8.88 -8.55
CA PRO A 102 -12.92 -8.87 -8.02
C PRO A 102 -12.27 -7.50 -8.21
N ARG A 103 -11.42 -7.09 -7.26
CA ARG A 103 -10.64 -5.85 -7.35
C ARG A 103 -9.15 -6.16 -7.53
N PRO A 104 -8.68 -6.22 -8.78
CA PRO A 104 -7.24 -6.35 -9.06
C PRO A 104 -6.53 -4.99 -8.94
N VAL A 105 -5.32 -5.03 -8.40
CA VAL A 105 -4.41 -3.88 -8.32
C VAL A 105 -2.98 -4.36 -8.56
N PHE A 106 -2.19 -3.62 -9.35
CA PHE A 106 -0.74 -3.80 -9.38
C PHE A 106 -0.09 -2.91 -8.32
N TYR A 107 1.05 -3.36 -7.80
CA TYR A 107 1.86 -2.51 -6.96
C TYR A 107 3.35 -2.68 -7.22
N PHE A 108 4.07 -1.59 -6.97
CA PHE A 108 5.52 -1.46 -7.12
C PHE A 108 6.05 -0.81 -5.85
N THR A 109 7.07 -1.40 -5.23
CA THR A 109 7.71 -0.78 -4.07
C THR A 109 9.13 -0.35 -4.44
N PHE A 110 9.41 0.91 -4.16
CA PHE A 110 10.72 1.53 -4.34
C PHE A 110 11.36 1.80 -2.99
N GLY A 111 12.66 1.57 -2.91
CA GLY A 111 13.46 1.78 -1.71
C GLY A 111 14.95 1.78 -1.99
N GLU A 112 15.75 1.67 -0.95
CA GLU A 112 17.19 1.48 -1.07
C GLU A 112 17.51 0.12 -1.70
N LYS A 113 18.68 0.01 -2.33
CA LYS A 113 19.03 -1.13 -3.18
C LYS A 113 18.94 -2.48 -2.48
N ASP A 114 19.36 -2.53 -1.24
CA ASP A 114 19.50 -3.78 -0.48
C ASP A 114 18.33 -4.05 0.49
N VAL A 115 17.25 -3.29 0.36
CA VAL A 115 16.04 -3.45 1.15
C VAL A 115 15.06 -4.36 0.44
N HIS A 116 14.42 -5.27 1.16
CA HIS A 116 13.30 -6.06 0.66
C HIS A 116 11.99 -5.26 0.74
N GLY A 117 11.11 -5.46 -0.24
CA GLY A 117 9.73 -5.03 -0.14
C GLY A 117 8.96 -5.84 0.92
N PRO A 118 7.80 -5.34 1.38
CA PRO A 118 7.05 -5.93 2.51
C PRO A 118 6.64 -7.38 2.32
N THR A 119 6.33 -7.80 1.10
CA THR A 119 5.84 -9.15 0.82
C THR A 119 6.89 -10.12 0.28
N TYR A 120 8.13 -9.64 0.08
CA TYR A 120 9.20 -10.44 -0.53
C TYR A 120 8.84 -11.04 -1.89
N SER A 121 7.94 -10.39 -2.63
CA SER A 121 7.40 -10.94 -3.89
C SER A 121 8.38 -10.88 -5.06
N MET A 122 9.40 -10.03 -5.00
CA MET A 122 10.41 -9.92 -6.06
C MET A 122 11.54 -10.93 -5.84
N ARG A 123 11.86 -11.69 -6.89
CA ARG A 123 13.01 -12.59 -6.88
C ARG A 123 14.32 -11.79 -6.72
N ASP A 124 15.26 -12.34 -5.97
CA ASP A 124 16.57 -11.72 -5.71
C ASP A 124 17.35 -11.39 -7.00
N ASP A 125 17.13 -12.17 -8.07
CA ASP A 125 17.75 -11.94 -9.38
C ASP A 125 17.39 -10.59 -10.01
N TYR A 126 16.23 -10.00 -9.63
CA TYR A 126 15.70 -8.75 -10.20
C TYR A 126 15.72 -7.59 -9.20
N ARG A 127 15.78 -7.87 -7.91
CA ARG A 127 15.80 -6.84 -6.88
C ARG A 127 17.03 -5.94 -7.01
N GLY A 128 16.81 -4.63 -6.92
CA GLY A 128 17.87 -3.63 -7.00
C GLY A 128 18.59 -3.55 -8.35
N LYS A 129 17.98 -4.08 -9.43
CA LYS A 129 18.50 -3.93 -10.80
C LYS A 129 17.87 -2.78 -11.57
N PHE A 130 16.69 -2.33 -11.16
CA PHE A 130 15.95 -1.27 -11.83
C PHE A 130 15.85 -0.05 -10.92
N LYS A 131 16.21 1.12 -11.44
CA LYS A 131 16.00 2.41 -10.81
C LYS A 131 14.73 3.04 -11.35
N LEU A 132 14.17 3.98 -10.60
CA LEU A 132 13.03 4.76 -11.08
C LEU A 132 13.35 5.47 -12.40
N ASP A 133 14.56 6.01 -12.54
CA ASP A 133 15.01 6.72 -13.74
C ASP A 133 15.05 5.83 -15.00
N ASP A 134 15.23 4.51 -14.86
CA ASP A 134 15.24 3.58 -15.99
C ASP A 134 13.89 3.52 -16.72
N PHE A 135 12.79 3.95 -16.06
CA PHE A 135 11.44 3.97 -16.64
C PHE A 135 11.11 5.28 -17.38
N PHE A 136 11.94 6.30 -17.27
CA PHE A 136 11.69 7.63 -17.85
C PHE A 136 12.69 8.02 -18.96
N ASN A 137 13.77 7.27 -19.15
CA ASN A 137 14.86 7.60 -20.05
C ASN A 137 14.86 6.78 -21.36
N ASN A 138 13.67 6.38 -21.87
CA ASN A 138 13.49 5.70 -23.15
C ASN A 138 12.87 6.63 -24.19
#